data_7aba3d8783999f170594e36d6018f49e
#
_entry.id   7aba3d8783999f170594e36d6018f49e
#
_cell.length_a   1.000
_cell.length_b   1.000
_cell.length_c   1.000
_cell.angle_alpha   90.00
_cell.angle_beta   90.00
_cell.angle_gamma   90.00
#
_symmetry.space_group_name_H-M   'P 1'
#
loop_
_entity.id
_entity.type
_entity.pdbx_description
1 polymer ?
#
loop_
_entity_poly.entity_id
_entity_poly.type
_entity_poly.pdbx_seq_one_letter_code
_entity_poly.pdbx_strand_id
1 'polypeptide(L)'
;MGRIGQKIARIAKSLGMVIHYHNRSKLSEDKENGATYHDNIKSLFSVSDVLSICCPATKETENMINRETVEYFPKGAVITNVARGDIVDDEALIDALNRRKIYAAGLDVYKNEPNLNPGYLKIKSAFILPHLGSATKDTRIAMANLAIDNIDEFFNTGNCVNKAVSYTHLTLPTNREV
;
A
#
# COMPACT_ATOMS: atom_id res chain seq x y z
N MET A 1 8.61 4.31 2.99
CA MET A 1 7.93 5.50 3.58
C MET A 1 7.90 6.61 2.52
N GLY A 2 6.94 6.50 1.58
CA GLY A 2 6.65 7.49 0.54
C GLY A 2 5.72 8.59 1.06
N ARG A 3 5.07 9.35 0.14
CA ARG A 3 4.16 10.47 0.52
C ARG A 3 3.07 10.07 1.53
N ILE A 4 2.42 8.93 1.34
CA ILE A 4 1.39 8.43 2.25
C ILE A 4 2.02 7.95 3.56
N GLY A 5 3.06 7.12 3.50
CA GLY A 5 3.73 6.60 4.69
C GLY A 5 4.28 7.70 5.61
N GLN A 6 4.84 8.78 5.06
CA GLN A 6 5.29 9.94 5.86
C GLN A 6 4.14 10.66 6.57
N LYS A 7 2.95 10.76 5.94
CA LYS A 7 1.77 11.32 6.60
C LYS A 7 1.28 10.44 7.75
N ILE A 8 1.23 9.12 7.54
CA ILE A 8 0.88 8.15 8.58
C ILE A 8 1.89 8.22 9.73
N ALA A 9 3.20 8.20 9.42
CA ALA A 9 4.27 8.28 10.41
C ALA A 9 4.18 9.55 11.27
N ARG A 10 3.88 10.70 10.66
CA ARG A 10 3.70 11.96 11.39
C ARG A 10 2.52 11.90 12.37
N ILE A 11 1.39 11.33 11.95
CA ILE A 11 0.21 11.18 12.83
C ILE A 11 0.52 10.19 13.95
N ALA A 12 1.09 9.02 13.62
CA ALA A 12 1.45 8.01 14.61
C ALA A 12 2.45 8.55 15.65
N LYS A 13 3.45 9.33 15.23
CA LYS A 13 4.40 10.00 16.13
C LYS A 13 3.70 10.98 17.07
N SER A 14 2.69 11.73 16.62
CA SER A 14 1.92 12.63 17.47
C SER A 14 1.08 11.89 18.53
N LEU A 15 0.81 10.61 18.32
CA LEU A 15 0.18 9.70 19.28
C LEU A 15 1.20 8.98 20.19
N GLY A 16 2.47 9.36 20.13
CA GLY A 16 3.53 8.78 20.97
C GLY A 16 4.15 7.49 20.44
N MET A 17 3.86 7.08 19.20
CA MET A 17 4.45 5.88 18.60
C MET A 17 5.89 6.14 18.15
N VAL A 18 6.76 5.16 18.36
CA VAL A 18 8.11 5.13 17.78
C VAL A 18 8.00 4.66 16.33
N ILE A 19 8.62 5.40 15.41
CA ILE A 19 8.48 5.13 13.99
C ILE A 19 9.70 4.39 13.46
N HIS A 20 9.44 3.24 12.86
CA HIS A 20 10.40 2.43 12.11
C HIS A 20 9.94 2.33 10.66
N TYR A 21 10.88 2.20 9.71
CA TYR A 21 10.50 2.03 8.31
C TYR A 21 11.52 1.22 7.52
N HIS A 22 11.05 0.62 6.43
CA HIS A 22 11.86 0.04 5.38
C HIS A 22 11.47 0.65 4.03
N ASN A 23 12.43 0.95 3.21
CA ASN A 23 12.31 1.36 1.80
C ASN A 23 13.45 0.72 1.01
N ARG A 24 13.34 0.70 -0.32
CA ARG A 24 14.45 0.32 -1.22
C ARG A 24 15.71 1.16 -1.00
N SER A 25 15.53 2.41 -0.60
CA SER A 25 16.63 3.33 -0.27
C SER A 25 16.28 4.10 1.01
N LYS A 26 17.26 4.32 1.85
CA LYS A 26 17.12 5.17 3.04
C LYS A 26 16.69 6.58 2.63
N LEU A 27 15.80 7.19 3.39
CA LEU A 27 15.39 8.57 3.20
C LEU A 27 16.50 9.53 3.66
N SER A 28 16.43 10.76 3.17
CA SER A 28 17.22 11.86 3.75
C SER A 28 16.73 12.19 5.17
N GLU A 29 17.59 12.70 6.00
CA GLU A 29 17.35 12.94 7.43
C GLU A 29 16.12 13.83 7.69
N ASP A 30 15.93 14.86 6.86
CA ASP A 30 14.77 15.73 6.90
C ASP A 30 13.44 14.97 6.66
N LYS A 31 13.44 13.95 5.80
CA LYS A 31 12.28 13.11 5.51
C LYS A 31 12.08 11.97 6.49
N GLU A 32 13.15 11.49 7.12
CA GLU A 32 13.06 10.50 8.20
C GLU A 32 12.31 11.07 9.41
N ASN A 33 12.52 12.34 9.71
CA ASN A 33 11.87 13.01 10.85
C ASN A 33 12.02 12.23 12.17
N GLY A 34 13.19 11.65 12.40
CA GLY A 34 13.52 10.83 13.57
C GLY A 34 12.99 9.40 13.53
N ALA A 35 12.55 8.90 12.36
CA ALA A 35 12.20 7.49 12.19
C ALA A 35 13.46 6.63 12.00
N THR A 36 13.43 5.39 12.47
CA THR A 36 14.53 4.44 12.33
C THR A 36 14.41 3.65 11.03
N TYR A 37 15.43 3.70 10.19
CA TYR A 37 15.52 2.89 8.96
C TYR A 37 15.93 1.46 9.26
N HIS A 38 15.31 0.51 8.57
CA HIS A 38 15.69 -0.89 8.52
C HIS A 38 16.08 -1.27 7.09
N ASP A 39 17.21 -1.94 6.91
CA ASP A 39 17.73 -2.37 5.61
C ASP A 39 17.02 -3.59 5.04
N ASN A 40 16.26 -4.31 5.89
CA ASN A 40 15.49 -5.48 5.51
C ASN A 40 14.16 -5.57 6.28
N ILE A 41 13.21 -6.33 5.70
CA ILE A 41 11.87 -6.50 6.28
C ILE A 41 11.88 -7.30 7.59
N LYS A 42 12.80 -8.24 7.78
CA LYS A 42 12.87 -9.06 8.98
C LYS A 42 13.16 -8.20 10.21
N SER A 43 14.14 -7.30 10.11
CA SER A 43 14.48 -6.40 11.20
C SER A 43 13.38 -5.36 11.46
N LEU A 44 12.65 -4.89 10.42
CA LEU A 44 11.49 -4.04 10.60
C LEU A 44 10.35 -4.79 11.31
N PHE A 45 9.99 -5.96 10.81
CA PHE A 45 8.84 -6.71 11.32
C PHE A 45 9.06 -7.14 12.78
N SER A 46 10.29 -7.49 13.15
CA SER A 46 10.60 -7.93 14.53
C SER A 46 10.39 -6.88 15.62
N VAL A 47 10.31 -5.60 15.24
CA VAL A 47 10.08 -4.48 16.17
C VAL A 47 8.73 -3.78 15.95
N SER A 48 7.91 -4.30 15.02
CA SER A 48 6.66 -3.66 14.63
C SER A 48 5.48 -4.20 15.44
N ASP A 49 4.98 -3.43 16.39
CA ASP A 49 3.69 -3.68 17.02
C ASP A 49 2.53 -3.38 16.07
N VAL A 50 2.72 -2.39 15.19
CA VAL A 50 1.76 -2.02 14.13
C VAL A 50 2.52 -1.83 12.83
N LEU A 51 2.18 -2.62 11.81
CA LEU A 51 2.70 -2.44 10.46
C LEU A 51 1.67 -1.74 9.59
N SER A 52 2.07 -0.66 8.90
CA SER A 52 1.27 -0.03 7.84
C SER A 52 1.94 -0.24 6.47
N ILE A 53 1.27 -0.99 5.59
CA ILE A 53 1.76 -1.29 4.25
C ILE A 53 1.40 -0.13 3.33
N CYS A 54 2.44 0.57 2.81
CA CYS A 54 2.32 1.75 1.94
C CYS A 54 3.24 1.68 0.71
N CYS A 55 3.78 0.51 0.39
CA CYS A 55 4.64 0.29 -0.77
C CYS A 55 3.79 -0.07 -2.02
N PRO A 56 4.30 0.14 -3.24
CA PRO A 56 3.66 -0.34 -4.45
C PRO A 56 3.72 -1.88 -4.52
N ALA A 57 2.75 -2.50 -5.21
CA ALA A 57 2.83 -3.90 -5.60
C ALA A 57 3.81 -4.04 -6.77
N THR A 58 4.83 -4.85 -6.58
CA THR A 58 5.84 -5.24 -7.56
C THR A 58 6.17 -6.71 -7.37
N LYS A 59 6.98 -7.29 -8.25
CA LYS A 59 7.43 -8.68 -8.07
C LYS A 59 8.17 -8.90 -6.74
N GLU A 60 8.90 -7.89 -6.28
CA GLU A 60 9.67 -7.95 -5.02
C GLU A 60 8.79 -7.80 -3.77
N THR A 61 7.61 -7.18 -3.91
CA THR A 61 6.68 -6.98 -2.79
C THR A 61 5.47 -7.92 -2.83
N GLU A 62 5.33 -8.72 -3.90
CA GLU A 62 4.27 -9.73 -4.00
C GLU A 62 4.41 -10.75 -2.87
N ASN A 63 3.29 -11.00 -2.17
CA ASN A 63 3.24 -11.88 -1.00
C ASN A 63 4.36 -11.58 0.03
N MET A 64 4.71 -10.30 0.20
CA MET A 64 5.69 -9.88 1.21
C MET A 64 5.23 -10.28 2.63
N ILE A 65 3.92 -10.23 2.90
CA ILE A 65 3.31 -10.85 4.08
C ILE A 65 2.88 -12.26 3.68
N ASN A 66 3.58 -13.27 4.19
CA ASN A 66 3.38 -14.68 3.91
C ASN A 66 3.59 -15.53 5.17
N ARG A 67 3.50 -16.85 5.06
CA ARG A 67 3.62 -17.79 6.19
C ARG A 67 4.95 -17.68 6.94
N GLU A 68 6.05 -17.38 6.24
CA GLU A 68 7.35 -17.19 6.86
C GLU A 68 7.44 -15.82 7.54
N THR A 69 7.10 -14.77 6.80
CA THR A 69 7.33 -13.39 7.27
C THR A 69 6.40 -12.96 8.39
N VAL A 70 5.19 -13.54 8.52
CA VAL A 70 4.32 -13.30 9.69
C VAL A 70 4.97 -13.76 10.99
N GLU A 71 5.87 -14.74 10.97
CA GLU A 71 6.56 -15.22 12.16
C GLU A 71 7.60 -14.23 12.69
N TYR A 72 8.06 -13.29 11.87
CA TYR A 72 9.00 -12.24 12.32
C TYR A 72 8.36 -11.23 13.28
N PHE A 73 7.06 -11.01 13.20
CA PHE A 73 6.37 -10.05 14.06
C PHE A 73 6.37 -10.46 15.54
N PRO A 74 6.34 -9.51 16.47
CA PRO A 74 5.96 -9.81 17.85
C PRO A 74 4.55 -10.39 17.90
N LYS A 75 4.29 -11.23 18.91
CA LYS A 75 2.95 -11.78 19.13
C LYS A 75 1.96 -10.65 19.42
N GLY A 76 0.85 -10.66 18.71
CA GLY A 76 -0.19 -9.65 18.92
C GLY A 76 -0.02 -8.38 18.08
N ALA A 77 0.89 -8.37 17.10
CA ALA A 77 1.02 -7.27 16.17
C ALA A 77 -0.26 -7.01 15.35
N VAL A 78 -0.40 -5.78 14.88
CA VAL A 78 -1.51 -5.36 14.00
C VAL A 78 -0.95 -5.04 12.62
N ILE A 79 -1.65 -5.47 11.57
CA ILE A 79 -1.27 -5.18 10.18
C ILE A 79 -2.35 -4.35 9.51
N THR A 80 -1.96 -3.26 8.83
CA THR A 80 -2.86 -2.49 7.98
C THR A 80 -2.36 -2.45 6.55
N ASN A 81 -3.26 -2.67 5.58
CA ASN A 81 -2.92 -2.57 4.16
C ASN A 81 -3.81 -1.53 3.48
N VAL A 82 -3.19 -0.42 3.08
CA VAL A 82 -3.81 0.66 2.30
C VAL A 82 -3.11 0.82 0.94
N ALA A 83 -2.33 -0.17 0.53
CA ALA A 83 -1.52 -0.16 -0.69
C ALA A 83 -2.15 -0.99 -1.81
N ARG A 84 -1.88 -2.31 -1.83
CA ARG A 84 -2.45 -3.26 -2.80
C ARG A 84 -2.58 -4.65 -2.16
N GLY A 85 -3.60 -5.40 -2.58
CA GLY A 85 -3.89 -6.74 -2.05
C GLY A 85 -2.78 -7.75 -2.31
N ASP A 86 -2.15 -7.72 -3.49
CA ASP A 86 -1.10 -8.66 -3.89
C ASP A 86 0.14 -8.70 -2.97
N ILE A 87 0.29 -7.71 -2.10
CA ILE A 87 1.39 -7.66 -1.12
C ILE A 87 1.19 -8.67 0.02
N VAL A 88 -0.03 -9.14 0.21
CA VAL A 88 -0.43 -10.04 1.29
C VAL A 88 -0.90 -11.37 0.73
N ASP A 89 -0.34 -12.45 1.22
CA ASP A 89 -0.91 -13.80 1.07
C ASP A 89 -2.09 -13.92 2.04
N ASP A 90 -3.31 -13.92 1.49
CA ASP A 90 -4.54 -13.98 2.26
C ASP A 90 -4.59 -15.19 3.21
N GLU A 91 -4.21 -16.38 2.72
CA GLU A 91 -4.25 -17.60 3.52
C GLU A 91 -3.27 -17.53 4.70
N ALA A 92 -2.09 -16.95 4.48
CA ALA A 92 -1.10 -16.75 5.53
C ALA A 92 -1.59 -15.77 6.60
N LEU A 93 -2.21 -14.65 6.19
CA LEU A 93 -2.74 -13.67 7.13
C LEU A 93 -3.96 -14.19 7.89
N ILE A 94 -4.88 -14.89 7.20
CA ILE A 94 -6.05 -15.54 7.81
C ILE A 94 -5.62 -16.56 8.88
N ASP A 95 -4.64 -17.40 8.57
CA ASP A 95 -4.10 -18.37 9.53
C ASP A 95 -3.45 -17.65 10.72
N ALA A 96 -2.64 -16.62 10.48
CA ALA A 96 -1.98 -15.86 11.54
C ALA A 96 -2.97 -15.14 12.48
N LEU A 97 -4.08 -14.63 11.94
CA LEU A 97 -5.18 -14.04 12.72
C LEU A 97 -5.89 -15.10 13.58
N ASN A 98 -6.21 -16.27 12.99
CA ASN A 98 -6.84 -17.37 13.72
C ASN A 98 -5.97 -17.89 14.86
N ARG A 99 -4.66 -18.01 14.66
CA ARG A 99 -3.69 -18.41 15.69
C ARG A 99 -3.37 -17.29 16.70
N ARG A 100 -3.88 -16.08 16.49
CA ARG A 100 -3.55 -14.89 17.28
C ARG A 100 -2.04 -14.56 17.30
N LYS A 101 -1.33 -14.94 16.25
CA LYS A 101 0.04 -14.47 15.99
C LYS A 101 -0.02 -13.00 15.60
N ILE A 102 -0.93 -12.66 14.68
CA ILE A 102 -1.38 -11.31 14.40
C ILE A 102 -2.70 -11.10 15.14
N TYR A 103 -2.80 -9.99 15.88
CA TYR A 103 -3.98 -9.70 16.70
C TYR A 103 -5.15 -9.19 15.86
N ALA A 104 -4.88 -8.27 14.94
CA ALA A 104 -5.90 -7.70 14.08
C ALA A 104 -5.32 -7.29 12.73
N ALA A 105 -6.19 -7.21 11.73
CA ALA A 105 -5.85 -6.64 10.43
C ALA A 105 -6.88 -5.61 9.98
N GLY A 106 -6.42 -4.49 9.41
CA GLY A 106 -7.22 -3.47 8.74
C GLY A 106 -6.87 -3.43 7.26
N LEU A 107 -7.80 -3.83 6.38
CA LEU A 107 -7.56 -3.99 4.97
C LEU A 107 -8.52 -3.09 4.18
N ASP A 108 -7.99 -2.07 3.51
CA ASP A 108 -8.74 -1.28 2.52
C ASP A 108 -8.60 -1.87 1.10
N VAL A 109 -7.66 -2.79 0.94
CA VAL A 109 -7.35 -3.51 -0.30
C VAL A 109 -7.10 -4.98 -0.01
N TYR A 110 -7.49 -5.86 -0.95
CA TYR A 110 -7.32 -7.31 -0.85
C TYR A 110 -7.11 -7.92 -2.23
N LYS A 111 -6.63 -9.15 -2.26
CA LYS A 111 -6.37 -9.84 -3.51
C LYS A 111 -7.66 -10.11 -4.27
N ASN A 112 -7.60 -9.99 -5.61
CA ASN A 112 -8.73 -10.24 -6.52
C ASN A 112 -9.96 -9.34 -6.31
N GLU A 113 -9.79 -8.07 -5.86
CA GLU A 113 -10.89 -7.13 -5.78
C GLU A 113 -11.80 -7.16 -7.05
N PRO A 114 -13.11 -7.14 -6.90
CA PRO A 114 -13.90 -6.99 -5.66
C PRO A 114 -14.20 -8.31 -4.93
N ASN A 115 -13.63 -9.45 -5.33
CA ASN A 115 -13.91 -10.77 -4.78
C ASN A 115 -13.05 -11.04 -3.54
N LEU A 116 -13.57 -10.66 -2.37
CA LEU A 116 -12.92 -10.88 -1.09
C LEU A 116 -12.76 -12.39 -0.78
N ASN A 117 -11.60 -12.79 -0.25
CA ASN A 117 -11.44 -14.13 0.30
C ASN A 117 -12.43 -14.35 1.47
N PRO A 118 -13.35 -15.33 1.38
CA PRO A 118 -14.41 -15.53 2.37
C PRO A 118 -13.87 -15.92 3.75
N GLY A 119 -12.62 -16.34 3.85
CA GLY A 119 -11.95 -16.63 5.12
C GLY A 119 -11.93 -15.43 6.06
N TYR A 120 -11.77 -14.21 5.54
CA TYR A 120 -11.80 -13.00 6.35
C TYR A 120 -13.14 -12.73 7.04
N LEU A 121 -14.27 -13.12 6.41
CA LEU A 121 -15.62 -12.88 6.95
C LEU A 121 -15.89 -13.61 8.27
N LYS A 122 -15.10 -14.62 8.60
CA LYS A 122 -15.21 -15.41 9.84
C LYS A 122 -14.34 -14.85 10.96
N ILE A 123 -13.50 -13.85 10.68
CA ILE A 123 -12.50 -13.32 11.61
C ILE A 123 -12.97 -11.99 12.19
N LYS A 124 -13.34 -11.97 13.46
CA LYS A 124 -13.84 -10.74 14.14
C LYS A 124 -12.79 -9.63 14.24
N SER A 125 -11.50 -9.97 14.19
CA SER A 125 -10.39 -9.02 14.25
C SER A 125 -9.90 -8.56 12.87
N ALA A 126 -10.56 -8.97 11.78
CA ALA A 126 -10.33 -8.44 10.45
C ALA A 126 -11.34 -7.32 10.16
N PHE A 127 -10.85 -6.09 9.97
CA PHE A 127 -11.63 -4.95 9.55
C PHE A 127 -11.40 -4.69 8.06
N ILE A 128 -12.44 -4.85 7.25
CA ILE A 128 -12.36 -4.81 5.79
C ILE A 128 -13.13 -3.63 5.26
N LEU A 129 -12.52 -2.86 4.37
CA LEU A 129 -13.12 -1.75 3.64
C LEU A 129 -13.09 -2.03 2.14
N PRO A 130 -14.04 -1.52 1.36
CA PRO A 130 -14.11 -1.76 -0.10
C PRO A 130 -13.32 -0.70 -0.88
N HIS A 131 -12.01 -0.57 -0.63
CA HIS A 131 -11.06 0.32 -1.31
C HIS A 131 -11.51 1.80 -1.25
N LEU A 132 -11.69 2.32 -0.03
CA LEU A 132 -12.23 3.65 0.23
C LEU A 132 -11.18 4.75 0.43
N GLY A 133 -9.88 4.45 0.38
CA GLY A 133 -8.80 5.39 0.72
C GLY A 133 -8.82 6.73 -0.04
N SER A 134 -9.41 6.76 -1.24
CA SER A 134 -9.60 8.00 -2.03
C SER A 134 -11.07 8.31 -2.34
N ALA A 135 -12.04 7.70 -1.64
CA ALA A 135 -13.45 7.73 -2.00
C ALA A 135 -14.24 8.94 -1.46
N THR A 136 -13.57 10.03 -1.09
CA THR A 136 -14.28 11.28 -0.77
C THR A 136 -14.69 12.02 -2.05
N LYS A 137 -15.78 12.78 -1.99
CA LYS A 137 -16.28 13.58 -3.13
C LYS A 137 -15.18 14.51 -3.66
N ASP A 138 -14.51 15.25 -2.79
CA ASP A 138 -13.48 16.23 -3.17
C ASP A 138 -12.27 15.54 -3.81
N THR A 139 -11.82 14.40 -3.28
CA THR A 139 -10.71 13.64 -3.85
C THR A 139 -11.06 13.09 -5.23
N ARG A 140 -12.28 12.56 -5.41
CA ARG A 140 -12.73 12.05 -6.72
C ARG A 140 -12.85 13.16 -7.77
N ILE A 141 -13.35 14.35 -7.38
CA ILE A 141 -13.35 15.52 -8.25
C ILE A 141 -11.93 15.95 -8.61
N ALA A 142 -11.03 16.04 -7.64
CA ALA A 142 -9.64 16.40 -7.91
C ALA A 142 -8.93 15.39 -8.83
N MET A 143 -9.19 14.09 -8.69
CA MET A 143 -8.64 13.06 -9.57
C MET A 143 -9.19 13.21 -11.00
N ALA A 144 -10.49 13.48 -11.15
CA ALA A 144 -11.11 13.68 -12.45
C ALA A 144 -10.55 14.93 -13.15
N ASN A 145 -10.47 16.05 -12.45
CA ASN A 145 -9.88 17.30 -12.98
C ASN A 145 -8.42 17.08 -13.40
N LEU A 146 -7.61 16.41 -12.58
CA LEU A 146 -6.23 16.11 -12.93
C LEU A 146 -6.11 15.28 -14.21
N ALA A 147 -7.03 14.33 -14.43
CA ALA A 147 -7.07 13.54 -15.66
C ALA A 147 -7.41 14.42 -16.87
N ILE A 148 -8.40 15.30 -16.74
CA ILE A 148 -8.80 16.26 -17.77
C ILE A 148 -7.64 17.20 -18.11
N ASP A 149 -7.01 17.80 -17.10
CA ASP A 149 -5.86 18.71 -17.26
C ASP A 149 -4.71 18.04 -18.02
N ASN A 150 -4.42 16.76 -17.74
CA ASN A 150 -3.38 16.02 -18.47
C ASN A 150 -3.76 15.76 -19.93
N ILE A 151 -5.03 15.51 -20.22
CA ILE A 151 -5.53 15.33 -21.59
C ILE A 151 -5.42 16.65 -22.37
N ASP A 152 -5.92 17.74 -21.79
CA ASP A 152 -5.89 19.06 -22.40
C ASP A 152 -4.45 19.50 -22.67
N GLU A 153 -3.55 19.31 -21.70
CA GLU A 153 -2.14 19.67 -21.89
C GLU A 153 -1.49 18.82 -22.98
N PHE A 154 -1.79 17.54 -23.05
CA PHE A 154 -1.27 16.66 -24.10
C PHE A 154 -1.71 17.11 -25.50
N PHE A 155 -2.97 17.46 -25.67
CA PHE A 155 -3.47 17.94 -26.96
C PHE A 155 -2.89 19.32 -27.35
N ASN A 156 -2.62 20.17 -26.36
CA ASN A 156 -2.10 21.52 -26.62
C ASN A 156 -0.56 21.53 -26.82
N THR A 157 0.18 20.64 -26.16
CA THR A 157 1.66 20.71 -26.11
C THR A 157 2.38 19.44 -26.52
N GLY A 158 1.65 18.33 -26.72
CA GLY A 158 2.23 17.00 -26.92
C GLY A 158 2.82 16.36 -25.65
N ASN A 159 2.69 17.01 -24.49
CA ASN A 159 3.20 16.55 -23.21
C ASN A 159 2.09 16.53 -22.15
N CYS A 160 2.29 15.75 -21.08
CA CYS A 160 1.47 15.85 -19.90
C CYS A 160 2.34 15.88 -18.64
N VAL A 161 1.89 16.61 -17.61
CA VAL A 161 2.64 16.83 -16.37
C VAL A 161 2.78 15.54 -15.57
N ASN A 162 1.73 14.71 -15.54
CA ASN A 162 1.66 13.52 -14.71
C ASN A 162 1.74 12.23 -15.56
N LYS A 163 2.87 12.04 -16.26
CA LYS A 163 3.09 10.82 -17.04
C LYS A 163 3.21 9.60 -16.15
N ALA A 164 2.43 8.55 -16.45
CA ALA A 164 2.56 7.25 -15.77
C ALA A 164 3.81 6.48 -16.25
N VAL A 165 4.26 6.74 -17.48
CA VAL A 165 5.43 6.11 -18.11
C VAL A 165 6.29 7.18 -18.80
N SER A 166 7.57 6.90 -18.99
CA SER A 166 8.52 7.86 -19.61
C SER A 166 8.39 7.96 -21.13
N TYR A 167 7.61 7.11 -21.77
CA TYR A 167 7.40 7.09 -23.22
C TYR A 167 5.92 7.25 -23.55
N THR A 168 5.64 7.98 -24.63
CA THR A 168 4.31 8.12 -25.21
C THR A 168 4.36 7.55 -26.63
N HIS A 169 4.29 6.24 -26.78
CA HIS A 169 3.95 5.60 -28.04
C HIS A 169 2.55 4.98 -27.91
N LEU A 170 1.54 5.79 -28.19
CA LEU A 170 0.23 5.28 -28.58
C LEU A 170 0.31 4.91 -30.06
N THR A 171 0.97 3.81 -30.40
CA THR A 171 0.60 3.09 -31.59
C THR A 171 -0.74 2.41 -31.30
N LEU A 172 -1.84 3.09 -31.55
CA LEU A 172 -3.09 2.41 -31.76
C LEU A 172 -2.85 1.40 -32.88
N PRO A 173 -3.13 0.10 -32.71
CA PRO A 173 -3.15 -0.81 -33.83
C PRO A 173 -4.19 -0.27 -34.80
N THR A 174 -3.75 0.33 -35.90
CA THR A 174 -4.63 0.64 -37.03
C THR A 174 -4.93 -0.69 -37.72
N ASN A 175 -5.95 -1.39 -37.23
CA ASN A 175 -6.62 -2.39 -38.06
C ASN A 175 -7.32 -1.64 -39.20
N ARG A 176 -6.55 -1.34 -40.22
CA ARG A 176 -7.10 -1.18 -41.57
C ARG A 176 -6.98 -2.55 -42.25
N GLU A 177 -8.01 -3.35 -42.08
CA GLU A 177 -8.36 -4.33 -43.09
C GLU A 177 -9.70 -3.90 -43.67
N VAL A 178 -9.63 -3.51 -44.93
CA VAL A 178 -10.75 -3.30 -45.86
C VAL A 178 -11.15 -4.67 -46.38
#